data_298646750e14a278a4c59f3949907902
#
_entry.id   298646750e14a278a4c59f3949907902
#
_cell.length_a   1.000
_cell.length_b   1.000
_cell.length_c   1.000
_cell.angle_alpha   90.00
_cell.angle_beta   90.00
_cell.angle_gamma   90.00
#
_symmetry.space_group_name_H-M   'P 1'
#
loop_
_entity.id
_entity.type
_entity.pdbx_description
1 polymer ?
#
loop_
_entity_poly.entity_id
_entity_poly.type
_entity_poly.pdbx_seq_one_letter_code
_entity_poly.pdbx_strand_id
1 'polypeptide(L)' 'MTVGELIKELEKYDENLEVADAEGYLIFGVSLELSLEGENYVQIL' A
#
# COMPACT_ATOMS: atom_id res chain seq x y z
N MET A 1 -6.86 -7.56 1.33
CA MET A 1 -5.62 -7.74 0.54
C MET A 1 -4.43 -7.83 1.48
N THR A 2 -3.58 -8.81 1.29
CA THR A 2 -2.36 -8.96 2.09
C THR A 2 -1.21 -8.21 1.43
N VAL A 3 -0.11 -8.02 2.19
CA VAL A 3 1.11 -7.42 1.64
C VAL A 3 1.61 -8.24 0.44
N GLY A 4 1.61 -9.57 0.56
CA GLY A 4 2.05 -10.44 -0.54
C GLY A 4 1.19 -10.28 -1.79
N GLU A 5 -0.12 -10.15 -1.62
CA GLU A 5 -1.02 -9.93 -2.74
C GLU A 5 -0.77 -8.57 -3.40
N LEU A 6 -0.53 -7.55 -2.59
CA LEU A 6 -0.23 -6.22 -3.12
C LEU A 6 1.09 -6.22 -3.90
N ILE A 7 2.12 -6.88 -3.38
CA ILE A 7 3.40 -7.00 -4.07
C ILE A 7 3.22 -7.64 -5.45
N LYS A 8 2.45 -8.73 -5.51
CA LYS A 8 2.20 -9.43 -6.77
C LYS A 8 1.46 -8.56 -7.77
N GLU A 9 0.51 -7.76 -7.31
CA GLU A 9 -0.22 -6.85 -8.19
C GLU A 9 0.70 -5.75 -8.72
N LEU A 10 1.54 -5.19 -7.86
CA LEU A 10 2.45 -4.12 -8.25
C LEU A 10 3.56 -4.60 -9.20
N GLU A 11 3.96 -5.87 -9.10
CA GLU A 11 4.99 -6.43 -9.99
C GLU A 11 4.57 -6.47 -11.46
N LYS A 12 3.28 -6.30 -11.75
CA LYS A 12 2.78 -6.25 -13.13
C LYS A 12 3.16 -4.96 -13.84
N TYR A 13 3.66 -3.99 -13.12
CA TYR A 13 3.98 -2.66 -13.64
C TYR A 13 5.46 -2.35 -13.49
N ASP A 14 5.91 -1.32 -14.22
CA ASP A 14 7.29 -0.84 -14.13
C ASP A 14 7.53 -0.32 -12.71
N GLU A 15 8.62 -0.74 -12.09
CA GLU A 15 8.95 -0.37 -10.71
C GLU A 15 9.21 1.12 -10.52
N ASN A 16 9.48 1.84 -11.60
CA ASN A 16 9.73 3.29 -11.54
C ASN A 16 8.49 4.14 -11.67
N LEU A 17 7.32 3.52 -11.86
CA LEU A 17 6.07 4.27 -11.91
C LEU A 17 5.66 4.73 -10.52
N GLU A 18 5.13 5.94 -10.43
CA GLU A 18 4.62 6.45 -9.17
C GLU A 18 3.32 5.75 -8.78
N VAL A 19 3.08 5.62 -7.48
CA VAL A 19 1.84 5.08 -6.95
C VAL A 19 1.00 6.24 -6.41
N ALA A 20 -0.26 6.25 -6.78
CA ALA A 20 -1.21 7.27 -6.30
C ALA A 20 -2.44 6.57 -5.72
N ASP A 21 -3.20 7.30 -4.91
CA ASP A 21 -4.49 6.79 -4.43
C ASP A 21 -5.57 6.99 -5.49
N ALA A 22 -6.80 6.57 -5.17
CA ALA A 22 -7.92 6.67 -6.11
C ALA A 22 -8.27 8.11 -6.49
N GLU A 23 -7.83 9.08 -5.70
CA GLU A 23 -8.07 10.50 -5.95
C GLU A 23 -6.91 11.17 -6.68
N GLY A 24 -5.83 10.43 -6.94
CA GLY A 24 -4.68 10.93 -7.67
C GLY A 24 -3.57 11.53 -6.82
N TYR A 25 -3.68 11.43 -5.50
CA TYR A 25 -2.62 11.91 -4.61
C TYR A 25 -1.50 10.88 -4.56
N LEU A 26 -0.26 11.32 -4.77
CA LEU A 26 0.89 10.43 -4.76
C LEU A 26 1.13 9.85 -3.37
N ILE A 27 1.53 8.58 -3.36
CA ILE A 27 1.86 7.87 -2.13
C ILE A 27 3.36 8.02 -1.88
N PHE A 28 3.74 8.53 -0.71
CA PHE A 28 5.13 8.76 -0.37
C PHE A 28 5.68 7.73 0.61
N GLY A 29 4.82 6.88 1.16
CA GLY A 29 5.29 5.86 2.08
C GLY A 29 4.16 5.00 2.60
N VAL A 30 4.53 4.06 3.45
CA VAL A 30 3.57 3.18 4.13
C VAL A 30 3.95 3.10 5.60
N SER A 31 2.97 2.81 6.44
CA SER A 31 3.22 2.60 7.86
C SER A 31 2.47 1.39 8.37
N LEU A 32 2.95 0.83 9.48
CA LEU A 32 2.26 -0.24 10.18
C LEU A 32 1.33 0.38 11.22
N GLU A 33 0.06 0.05 11.13
CA GLU A 33 -0.94 0.58 12.05
C GLU A 33 -1.56 -0.56 12.87
N LEU A 34 -2.04 -0.23 14.08
CA LEU A 34 -2.75 -1.15 14.95
C LEU A 34 -4.23 -0.80 14.91
N SER A 35 -5.07 -1.73 14.50
CA SER A 35 -6.51 -1.51 14.44
C SER A 35 -7.12 -1.51 15.83
N LEU A 36 -8.38 -1.07 15.93
CA LEU A 36 -9.14 -1.07 17.20
C LEU A 36 -9.39 -2.49 17.70
N GLU A 37 -9.39 -3.48 16.84
CA GLU A 37 -9.54 -4.88 17.21
C GLU A 37 -8.21 -5.51 17.63
N GLY A 38 -7.13 -4.74 17.62
CA GLY A 38 -5.82 -5.24 18.01
C GLY A 38 -5.03 -5.92 16.90
N GLU A 39 -5.52 -5.87 15.68
CA GLU A 39 -4.82 -6.42 14.52
C GLU A 39 -4.00 -5.34 13.82
N ASN A 40 -2.78 -5.67 13.47
CA ASN A 40 -1.91 -4.76 12.73
C ASN A 40 -2.22 -4.78 11.25
N TYR A 41 -2.08 -3.65 10.60
CA TYR A 41 -2.19 -3.55 9.15
C TYR A 41 -1.23 -2.51 8.60
N VAL A 42 -0.91 -2.64 7.32
CA VAL A 42 -0.06 -1.67 6.63
C VAL A 42 -0.96 -0.61 6.02
N GLN A 43 -0.64 0.64 6.32
CA GLN A 43 -1.39 1.78 5.79
C GLN A 43 -0.55 2.52 4.75
N ILE A 44 -1.19 2.86 3.64
CA ILE A 44 -0.57 3.69 2.60
C ILE A 44 -0.76 5.16 2.97
N LEU A 45 0.34 5.86 3.00
CA LEU A 45 0.36 7.28 3.38
C LEU A 45 0.29 8.22 2.19
#